data_3bac10482e3c2c7936c1c7d6613d180d
#
_entry.id   3bac10482e3c2c7936c1c7d6613d180d
#
_cell.length_a   1.000
_cell.length_b   1.000
_cell.length_c   1.000
_cell.angle_alpha   90.00
_cell.angle_beta   90.00
_cell.angle_gamma   90.00
#
_symmetry.space_group_name_H-M   'P 1'
#
loop_
_entity.id
_entity.type
_entity.pdbx_description
1 polymer ?
#
loop_
_entity_poly.entity_id
_entity_poly.type
_entity_poly.pdbx_seq_one_letter_code
_entity_poly.pdbx_strand_id
1 'polypeptide(L)'
;IASGSVESVNEVDVGAQASGKITKLYVKLGQEIKKGEMIADIDSTTQINTLNTQKAALVSYQAQLKAKKTAYDVALSSYNRLSKLYTQKATSLDSVNTAKSTLDNAKAEMEVIEANIKQAEIEVNTAETNVGYTKITAPMDGTVISVPVSEGQTVNANQTTPTIVTIADLSKMKIKPEISEGDITKVKAGQEVSFTILSDSQTVYHSVIDSVDPANTTTSDSSSTSSLSSSSSSTTSAIYYYANVLIDNPDRTLRIGMTTENNIKIANAKDVLLVSNMAIQKRDGKSFVNVLNDKNQPEPREVEIGVQNDFKTEIKSGLNEGEKVIVSQVANGEQVGSMPRGPRMF
;
A
#
# COMPACT_ATOMS: atom_id res chain seq x y z
N ILE A 1 -20.03 -2.30 -16.20
CA ILE A 1 -19.39 -3.53 -15.72
C ILE A 1 -17.90 -3.34 -15.85
N ALA A 2 -17.14 -3.72 -14.80
CA ALA A 2 -15.69 -3.62 -14.76
C ALA A 2 -15.10 -4.93 -14.18
N SER A 3 -14.06 -5.46 -14.80
CA SER A 3 -13.29 -6.54 -14.20
C SER A 3 -12.43 -5.98 -13.07
N GLY A 4 -12.10 -6.81 -12.08
CA GLY A 4 -11.25 -6.39 -10.97
C GLY A 4 -10.53 -7.55 -10.34
N SER A 5 -9.58 -7.25 -9.45
CA SER A 5 -8.85 -8.22 -8.64
C SER A 5 -9.17 -8.04 -7.16
N VAL A 6 -9.04 -9.13 -6.42
CA VAL A 6 -9.15 -9.13 -4.95
C VAL A 6 -7.75 -9.04 -4.37
N GLU A 7 -7.52 -8.05 -3.50
CA GLU A 7 -6.27 -7.84 -2.78
C GLU A 7 -6.52 -7.79 -1.27
N SER A 8 -5.47 -7.91 -0.48
CA SER A 8 -5.55 -7.61 0.96
C SER A 8 -5.56 -6.09 1.18
N VAL A 9 -6.22 -5.65 2.25
CA VAL A 9 -6.17 -4.24 2.68
C VAL A 9 -4.78 -3.91 3.24
N ASN A 10 -4.21 -4.84 4.01
CA ASN A 10 -2.91 -4.69 4.64
C ASN A 10 -2.02 -5.87 4.25
N GLU A 11 -0.97 -5.60 3.52
CA GLU A 11 0.05 -6.56 3.12
C GLU A 11 1.43 -5.99 3.45
N VAL A 12 2.28 -6.80 4.05
CA VAL A 12 3.63 -6.40 4.45
C VAL A 12 4.64 -7.46 4.04
N ASP A 13 5.62 -7.02 3.26
CA ASP A 13 6.81 -7.81 2.97
C ASP A 13 7.80 -7.70 4.12
N VAL A 14 8.01 -8.80 4.83
CA VAL A 14 8.99 -8.88 5.91
C VAL A 14 10.34 -9.26 5.31
N GLY A 15 11.24 -8.29 5.25
CA GLY A 15 12.58 -8.45 4.70
C GLY A 15 13.64 -8.74 5.76
N ALA A 16 14.77 -9.32 5.33
CA ALA A 16 15.95 -9.46 6.17
C ALA A 16 16.72 -8.13 6.24
N GLN A 17 17.06 -7.69 7.47
CA GLN A 17 17.92 -6.54 7.72
C GLN A 17 19.38 -6.94 7.98
N ALA A 18 19.63 -8.23 8.27
CA ALA A 18 20.96 -8.79 8.44
C ALA A 18 21.28 -9.75 7.29
N SER A 19 22.55 -9.78 6.87
CA SER A 19 23.06 -10.74 5.90
C SER A 19 23.57 -11.99 6.64
N GLY A 20 23.24 -13.16 6.11
CA GLY A 20 23.69 -14.44 6.70
C GLY A 20 22.89 -15.62 6.15
N LYS A 21 23.20 -16.81 6.67
CA LYS A 21 22.47 -18.03 6.32
C LYS A 21 21.22 -18.14 7.20
N ILE A 22 20.07 -18.46 6.61
CA ILE A 22 18.85 -18.78 7.35
C ILE A 22 19.07 -20.12 8.07
N THR A 23 19.12 -20.09 9.39
CA THR A 23 19.35 -21.28 10.22
C THR A 23 18.06 -22.04 10.45
N LYS A 24 16.96 -21.32 10.61
CA LYS A 24 15.63 -21.91 10.84
C LYS A 24 14.51 -21.00 10.35
N LEU A 25 13.47 -21.65 9.82
CA LEU A 25 12.22 -21.01 9.43
C LEU A 25 11.09 -21.58 10.29
N TYR A 26 10.38 -20.72 11.01
CA TYR A 26 9.35 -21.12 11.98
C TYR A 26 7.95 -21.15 11.41
N VAL A 27 7.74 -20.53 10.24
CA VAL A 27 6.43 -20.33 9.64
C VAL A 27 6.28 -21.11 8.33
N LYS A 28 5.04 -21.43 7.99
CA LYS A 28 4.67 -22.11 6.74
C LYS A 28 3.64 -21.27 5.98
N LEU A 29 3.58 -21.49 4.67
CA LEU A 29 2.55 -20.90 3.81
C LEU A 29 1.14 -21.21 4.36
N GLY A 30 0.30 -20.20 4.46
CA GLY A 30 -1.07 -20.32 4.98
C GLY A 30 -1.19 -20.34 6.50
N GLN A 31 -0.09 -20.24 7.26
CA GLN A 31 -0.10 -20.18 8.71
C GLN A 31 -0.54 -18.81 9.20
N GLU A 32 -1.40 -18.76 10.21
CA GLU A 32 -1.71 -17.55 10.96
C GLU A 32 -0.62 -17.24 11.95
N ILE A 33 -0.22 -16.00 12.02
CA ILE A 33 0.82 -15.50 12.92
C ILE A 33 0.37 -14.22 13.61
N LYS A 34 0.90 -14.01 14.81
CA LYS A 34 0.66 -12.81 15.62
C LYS A 34 1.86 -11.86 15.57
N LYS A 35 1.62 -10.59 15.76
CA LYS A 35 2.65 -9.58 15.91
C LYS A 35 3.69 -9.99 16.97
N GLY A 36 4.97 -9.92 16.60
CA GLY A 36 6.09 -10.31 17.46
C GLY A 36 6.42 -11.81 17.44
N GLU A 37 5.66 -12.66 16.75
CA GLU A 37 5.96 -14.08 16.59
C GLU A 37 7.18 -14.28 15.70
N MET A 38 8.01 -15.30 16.02
CA MET A 38 9.25 -15.58 15.28
C MET A 38 8.93 -16.14 13.90
N ILE A 39 9.54 -15.55 12.88
CA ILE A 39 9.43 -15.97 11.49
C ILE A 39 10.66 -16.79 11.07
N ALA A 40 11.84 -16.23 11.26
CA ALA A 40 13.10 -16.86 10.86
C ALA A 40 14.26 -16.43 11.74
N ASP A 41 15.25 -17.29 11.85
CA ASP A 41 16.56 -16.99 12.44
C ASP A 41 17.63 -16.97 11.36
N ILE A 42 18.47 -15.93 11.37
CA ILE A 42 19.68 -15.80 10.56
C ILE A 42 20.88 -16.11 11.47
N ASP A 43 21.91 -16.75 10.93
CA ASP A 43 23.16 -17.02 11.64
C ASP A 43 23.74 -15.71 12.22
N SER A 44 23.75 -15.64 13.55
CA SER A 44 24.14 -14.48 14.33
C SER A 44 25.56 -14.55 14.87
N THR A 45 26.35 -15.58 14.49
CA THR A 45 27.68 -15.84 15.06
C THR A 45 28.60 -14.62 14.96
N THR A 46 28.64 -13.98 13.80
CA THR A 46 29.48 -12.80 13.58
C THR A 46 29.03 -11.61 14.43
N GLN A 47 27.71 -11.36 14.49
CA GLN A 47 27.11 -10.26 15.25
C GLN A 47 27.32 -10.46 16.76
N ILE A 48 27.17 -11.69 17.27
CA ILE A 48 27.42 -12.03 18.66
C ILE A 48 28.90 -11.82 19.01
N ASN A 49 29.82 -12.24 18.14
CA ASN A 49 31.25 -12.02 18.37
C ASN A 49 31.59 -10.51 18.41
N THR A 50 31.01 -9.72 17.52
CA THR A 50 31.14 -8.26 17.53
C THR A 50 30.61 -7.67 18.85
N LEU A 51 29.41 -8.08 19.27
CA LEU A 51 28.81 -7.66 20.54
C LEU A 51 29.72 -7.97 21.72
N ASN A 52 30.26 -9.19 21.79
CA ASN A 52 31.16 -9.58 22.87
C ASN A 52 32.46 -8.75 22.88
N THR A 53 32.98 -8.38 21.69
CA THR A 53 34.15 -7.53 21.57
C THR A 53 33.87 -6.11 22.12
N GLN A 54 32.71 -5.53 21.76
CA GLN A 54 32.32 -4.21 22.27
C GLN A 54 32.06 -4.23 23.80
N LYS A 55 31.43 -5.28 24.31
CA LYS A 55 31.25 -5.46 25.75
C LYS A 55 32.59 -5.55 26.50
N ALA A 56 33.57 -6.24 25.93
CA ALA A 56 34.92 -6.31 26.53
C ALA A 56 35.62 -4.94 26.54
N ALA A 57 35.47 -4.16 25.46
CA ALA A 57 36.01 -2.78 25.41
C ALA A 57 35.35 -1.89 26.48
N LEU A 58 34.03 -1.96 26.65
CA LEU A 58 33.32 -1.23 27.71
C LEU A 58 33.85 -1.58 29.11
N VAL A 59 34.04 -2.86 29.41
CA VAL A 59 34.59 -3.34 30.69
C VAL A 59 36.02 -2.78 30.89
N SER A 60 36.84 -2.72 29.82
CA SER A 60 38.19 -2.14 29.90
C SER A 60 38.15 -0.64 30.27
N TYR A 61 37.29 0.16 29.63
CA TYR A 61 37.12 1.58 29.97
C TYR A 61 36.60 1.78 31.40
N GLN A 62 35.67 0.95 31.86
CA GLN A 62 35.18 0.97 33.25
C GLN A 62 36.31 0.70 34.25
N ALA A 63 37.20 -0.25 33.95
CA ALA A 63 38.37 -0.51 34.79
C ALA A 63 39.35 0.69 34.80
N GLN A 64 39.56 1.33 33.64
CA GLN A 64 40.37 2.57 33.52
C GLN A 64 39.75 3.73 34.32
N LEU A 65 38.43 3.90 34.27
CA LEU A 65 37.74 4.92 35.06
C LEU A 65 38.01 4.72 36.56
N LYS A 66 37.91 3.46 37.03
CA LYS A 66 38.21 3.13 38.44
C LYS A 66 39.62 3.57 38.83
N ALA A 67 40.63 3.33 37.98
CA ALA A 67 41.99 3.73 38.22
C ALA A 67 42.15 5.24 38.22
N LYS A 68 41.57 5.97 37.24
CA LYS A 68 41.59 7.44 37.17
C LYS A 68 40.86 8.08 38.32
N LYS A 69 39.74 7.53 38.76
CA LYS A 69 39.00 7.97 39.95
C LYS A 69 39.86 7.88 41.21
N THR A 70 40.60 6.79 41.39
CA THR A 70 41.54 6.67 42.51
C THR A 70 42.64 7.76 42.46
N ALA A 71 43.19 8.05 41.28
CA ALA A 71 44.17 9.13 41.09
C ALA A 71 43.59 10.51 41.43
N TYR A 72 42.36 10.77 40.99
CA TYR A 72 41.59 12.00 41.33
C TYR A 72 41.40 12.12 42.85
N ASP A 73 40.96 11.06 43.53
CA ASP A 73 40.72 11.06 44.99
C ASP A 73 42.04 11.36 45.77
N VAL A 74 43.15 10.82 45.33
CA VAL A 74 44.49 11.10 45.90
C VAL A 74 44.88 12.56 45.67
N ALA A 75 44.71 13.09 44.47
CA ALA A 75 45.03 14.48 44.13
C ALA A 75 44.14 15.46 44.92
N LEU A 76 42.84 15.15 45.06
CA LEU A 76 41.86 15.92 45.84
C LEU A 76 42.26 15.97 47.32
N SER A 77 42.66 14.83 47.91
CA SER A 77 43.10 14.75 49.30
C SER A 77 44.39 15.57 49.52
N SER A 78 45.35 15.54 48.59
CA SER A 78 46.55 16.32 48.62
C SER A 78 46.26 17.83 48.54
N TYR A 79 45.45 18.27 47.61
CA TYR A 79 45.02 19.65 47.46
C TYR A 79 44.30 20.17 48.73
N ASN A 80 43.37 19.41 49.28
CA ASN A 80 42.64 19.77 50.50
C ASN A 80 43.57 19.92 51.71
N ARG A 81 44.56 19.05 51.84
CA ARG A 81 45.59 19.12 52.89
C ARG A 81 46.45 20.36 52.74
N LEU A 82 47.02 20.62 51.56
CA LEU A 82 47.87 21.79 51.30
C LEU A 82 47.12 23.11 51.42
N SER A 83 45.86 23.15 51.00
CA SER A 83 44.98 24.33 51.15
C SER A 83 44.77 24.67 52.67
N LYS A 84 44.54 23.65 53.50
CA LYS A 84 44.44 23.85 54.97
C LYS A 84 45.77 24.34 55.59
N LEU A 85 46.90 23.79 55.19
CA LEU A 85 48.24 24.25 55.66
C LEU A 85 48.53 25.66 55.21
N TYR A 86 48.11 26.08 54.02
CA TYR A 86 48.29 27.45 53.55
C TYR A 86 47.44 28.45 54.38
N THR A 87 46.26 28.16 54.77
CA THR A 87 45.49 29.01 55.70
C THR A 87 46.14 29.17 57.04
N GLN A 88 46.95 28.17 57.47
CA GLN A 88 47.73 28.19 58.68
C GLN A 88 49.12 28.79 58.46
N LYS A 89 49.42 29.35 57.28
CA LYS A 89 50.75 29.92 56.88
C LYS A 89 51.88 28.89 56.94
N ALA A 90 51.60 27.59 56.82
CA ALA A 90 52.60 26.50 56.96
C ALA A 90 53.10 25.96 55.59
N THR A 91 52.65 26.53 54.45
CA THR A 91 53.11 26.17 53.10
C THR A 91 53.07 27.35 52.16
N SER A 92 53.74 27.25 50.99
CA SER A 92 53.79 28.30 49.97
C SER A 92 52.51 28.26 49.08
N LEU A 93 52.12 29.38 48.47
CA LEU A 93 51.08 29.48 47.48
C LEU A 93 51.36 28.61 46.24
N ASP A 94 52.66 28.57 45.86
CA ASP A 94 53.11 27.75 44.71
C ASP A 94 52.78 26.25 44.90
N SER A 95 52.98 25.72 46.12
CA SER A 95 52.63 24.33 46.44
C SER A 95 51.12 24.06 46.32
N VAL A 96 50.29 25.02 46.71
CA VAL A 96 48.82 24.90 46.54
C VAL A 96 48.42 24.94 45.06
N ASN A 97 49.00 25.85 44.28
CA ASN A 97 48.72 25.96 42.84
C ASN A 97 49.16 24.70 42.08
N THR A 98 50.33 24.14 42.44
CA THR A 98 50.79 22.86 41.84
C THR A 98 49.83 21.71 42.17
N ALA A 99 49.39 21.60 43.41
CA ALA A 99 48.40 20.55 43.78
C ALA A 99 47.05 20.75 43.11
N LYS A 100 46.62 22.01 42.92
CA LYS A 100 45.40 22.34 42.17
C LYS A 100 45.52 21.93 40.70
N SER A 101 46.62 22.24 40.04
CA SER A 101 46.90 21.84 38.67
C SER A 101 46.87 20.31 38.51
N THR A 102 47.45 19.59 39.48
CA THR A 102 47.43 18.11 39.48
C THR A 102 46.00 17.58 39.62
N LEU A 103 45.19 18.19 40.48
CA LEU A 103 43.79 17.85 40.66
C LEU A 103 42.98 18.11 39.39
N ASP A 104 43.15 19.30 38.79
CA ASP A 104 42.42 19.67 37.58
C ASP A 104 42.79 18.74 36.40
N ASN A 105 44.07 18.35 36.28
CA ASN A 105 44.53 17.37 35.30
C ASN A 105 43.91 15.97 35.55
N ALA A 106 43.92 15.50 36.79
CA ALA A 106 43.30 14.20 37.12
C ALA A 106 41.80 14.19 36.88
N LYS A 107 41.13 15.32 37.10
CA LYS A 107 39.72 15.51 36.78
C LYS A 107 39.46 15.43 35.27
N ALA A 108 40.25 16.16 34.48
CA ALA A 108 40.12 16.14 33.02
C ALA A 108 40.39 14.73 32.44
N GLU A 109 41.37 14.01 32.96
CA GLU A 109 41.62 12.62 32.56
C GLU A 109 40.45 11.68 32.89
N MET A 110 39.79 11.86 34.03
CA MET A 110 38.58 11.10 34.41
C MET A 110 37.42 11.40 33.45
N GLU A 111 37.19 12.70 33.15
CA GLU A 111 36.14 13.13 32.20
C GLU A 111 36.35 12.55 30.80
N VAL A 112 37.58 12.44 30.32
CA VAL A 112 37.91 11.79 29.04
C VAL A 112 37.51 10.31 29.05
N ILE A 113 37.81 9.60 30.12
CA ILE A 113 37.43 8.17 30.21
C ILE A 113 35.91 8.02 30.32
N GLU A 114 35.21 8.89 31.05
CA GLU A 114 33.74 8.90 31.09
C GLU A 114 33.13 9.12 29.71
N ALA A 115 33.70 10.00 28.89
CA ALA A 115 33.30 10.20 27.50
C ALA A 115 33.52 8.92 26.65
N ASN A 116 34.68 8.25 26.84
CA ASN A 116 34.97 6.98 26.14
C ASN A 116 33.98 5.85 26.55
N ILE A 117 33.57 5.81 27.82
CA ILE A 117 32.54 4.87 28.29
C ILE A 117 31.20 5.11 27.57
N LYS A 118 30.76 6.36 27.49
CA LYS A 118 29.53 6.69 26.76
C LYS A 118 29.61 6.30 25.30
N GLN A 119 30.74 6.49 24.64
CA GLN A 119 30.94 6.02 23.27
C GLN A 119 30.85 4.49 23.18
N ALA A 120 31.56 3.78 24.07
CA ALA A 120 31.52 2.31 24.09
C ALA A 120 30.10 1.74 24.39
N GLU A 121 29.32 2.41 25.24
CA GLU A 121 27.92 2.06 25.48
C GLU A 121 27.07 2.17 24.22
N ILE A 122 27.27 3.21 23.41
CA ILE A 122 26.58 3.37 22.11
C ILE A 122 26.99 2.25 21.14
N GLU A 123 28.28 1.88 21.11
CA GLU A 123 28.79 0.79 20.27
C GLU A 123 28.20 -0.57 20.69
N VAL A 124 28.10 -0.83 22.00
CA VAL A 124 27.41 -2.02 22.52
C VAL A 124 25.95 -2.06 22.11
N ASN A 125 25.21 -0.96 22.27
CA ASN A 125 23.80 -0.87 21.89
C ASN A 125 23.60 -1.09 20.37
N THR A 126 24.50 -0.54 19.56
CA THR A 126 24.50 -0.76 18.10
C THR A 126 24.72 -2.24 17.78
N ALA A 127 25.68 -2.88 18.44
CA ALA A 127 25.94 -4.31 18.25
C ALA A 127 24.77 -5.20 18.73
N GLU A 128 24.10 -4.84 19.84
CA GLU A 128 22.90 -5.52 20.32
C GLU A 128 21.74 -5.41 19.32
N THR A 129 21.54 -4.23 18.72
CA THR A 129 20.56 -4.00 17.67
C THR A 129 20.84 -4.89 16.45
N ASN A 130 22.12 -4.97 16.03
CA ASN A 130 22.53 -5.83 14.92
C ASN A 130 22.29 -7.31 15.18
N VAL A 131 22.45 -7.77 16.42
CA VAL A 131 22.03 -9.13 16.83
C VAL A 131 20.51 -9.25 16.78
N GLY A 132 19.76 -8.22 17.17
CA GLY A 132 18.31 -8.18 17.05
C GLY A 132 17.82 -8.40 15.61
N TYR A 133 18.49 -7.82 14.63
CA TYR A 133 18.15 -7.95 13.20
C TYR A 133 18.34 -9.37 12.64
N THR A 134 19.06 -10.25 13.33
CA THR A 134 19.17 -11.66 12.92
C THR A 134 17.93 -12.49 13.29
N LYS A 135 17.06 -11.97 14.16
CA LYS A 135 15.81 -12.59 14.57
C LYS A 135 14.65 -11.85 13.89
N ILE A 136 14.06 -12.49 12.90
CA ILE A 136 12.97 -11.89 12.13
C ILE A 136 11.65 -12.23 12.80
N THR A 137 10.88 -11.20 13.15
CA THR A 137 9.57 -11.32 13.80
C THR A 137 8.48 -10.66 12.97
N ALA A 138 7.24 -11.07 13.17
CA ALA A 138 6.08 -10.52 12.48
C ALA A 138 5.80 -9.07 12.94
N PRO A 139 5.67 -8.10 12.03
CA PRO A 139 5.34 -6.71 12.36
C PRO A 139 3.86 -6.50 12.67
N MET A 140 2.99 -7.39 12.20
CA MET A 140 1.54 -7.34 12.34
C MET A 140 0.93 -8.73 12.49
N ASP A 141 -0.32 -8.79 12.94
CA ASP A 141 -1.12 -10.01 12.89
C ASP A 141 -1.57 -10.27 11.45
N GLY A 142 -1.59 -11.54 11.03
CA GLY A 142 -2.02 -11.89 9.68
C GLY A 142 -1.76 -13.34 9.31
N THR A 143 -1.91 -13.63 8.04
CA THR A 143 -1.64 -14.96 7.44
C THR A 143 -0.44 -14.86 6.51
N VAL A 144 0.44 -15.84 6.55
CA VAL A 144 1.59 -15.95 5.64
C VAL A 144 1.10 -16.31 4.24
N ILE A 145 1.25 -15.41 3.28
CA ILE A 145 0.80 -15.60 1.89
C ILE A 145 1.92 -15.99 0.93
N SER A 146 3.17 -15.72 1.30
CA SER A 146 4.35 -16.07 0.49
C SER A 146 5.55 -16.34 1.36
N VAL A 147 6.35 -17.35 0.99
CA VAL A 147 7.62 -17.72 1.63
C VAL A 147 8.64 -18.00 0.52
N PRO A 148 9.29 -16.96 -0.04
CA PRO A 148 10.20 -17.11 -1.19
C PRO A 148 11.57 -17.69 -0.83
N VAL A 149 11.85 -17.93 0.45
CA VAL A 149 13.15 -18.40 0.94
C VAL A 149 13.05 -19.80 1.59
N SER A 150 14.19 -20.46 1.71
CA SER A 150 14.29 -21.79 2.33
C SER A 150 15.33 -21.82 3.45
N GLU A 151 15.16 -22.76 4.39
CA GLU A 151 16.19 -23.05 5.38
C GLU A 151 17.51 -23.41 4.71
N GLY A 152 18.61 -22.88 5.22
CA GLY A 152 19.93 -23.07 4.63
C GLY A 152 20.31 -22.10 3.54
N GLN A 153 19.38 -21.30 3.03
CA GLN A 153 19.66 -20.26 2.04
C GLN A 153 20.41 -19.08 2.66
N THR A 154 21.36 -18.52 1.93
CA THR A 154 22.08 -17.30 2.34
C THR A 154 21.36 -16.09 1.75
N VAL A 155 21.05 -15.13 2.60
CA VAL A 155 20.45 -13.84 2.24
C VAL A 155 21.49 -12.72 2.37
N ASN A 156 21.44 -11.75 1.46
CA ASN A 156 22.32 -10.59 1.46
C ASN A 156 21.49 -9.31 1.52
N ALA A 157 21.47 -8.67 2.67
CA ALA A 157 20.73 -7.43 2.91
C ALA A 157 21.48 -6.15 2.48
N ASN A 158 22.73 -6.25 2.00
CA ASN A 158 23.56 -5.09 1.67
C ASN A 158 23.22 -4.46 0.30
N GLN A 159 22.65 -5.22 -0.63
CA GLN A 159 22.32 -4.74 -1.98
C GLN A 159 20.83 -4.48 -2.16
N THR A 160 20.00 -5.43 -1.76
CA THR A 160 18.53 -5.34 -1.78
C THR A 160 18.01 -6.04 -0.55
N THR A 161 17.00 -5.51 0.08
CA THR A 161 16.35 -6.18 1.22
C THR A 161 15.60 -7.42 0.70
N PRO A 162 16.12 -8.65 0.92
CA PRO A 162 15.44 -9.84 0.43
C PRO A 162 14.19 -10.10 1.27
N THR A 163 13.04 -10.27 0.62
CA THR A 163 11.79 -10.65 1.29
C THR A 163 11.92 -12.08 1.83
N ILE A 164 11.64 -12.27 3.11
CA ILE A 164 11.65 -13.57 3.80
C ILE A 164 10.24 -14.18 3.78
N VAL A 165 9.25 -13.40 4.13
CA VAL A 165 7.83 -13.78 4.03
C VAL A 165 6.99 -12.55 3.71
N THR A 166 5.85 -12.78 3.06
CA THR A 166 4.80 -11.78 2.91
C THR A 166 3.63 -12.16 3.81
N ILE A 167 3.16 -11.20 4.61
CA ILE A 167 2.06 -11.36 5.56
C ILE A 167 0.92 -10.47 5.10
N ALA A 168 -0.30 -11.01 5.08
CA ALA A 168 -1.50 -10.26 4.73
C ALA A 168 -2.62 -10.48 5.75
N ASP A 169 -3.40 -9.43 5.98
CA ASP A 169 -4.66 -9.53 6.73
C ASP A 169 -5.78 -9.96 5.78
N LEU A 170 -6.29 -11.18 5.98
CA LEU A 170 -7.36 -11.76 5.16
C LEU A 170 -8.75 -11.50 5.73
N SER A 171 -8.90 -10.81 6.85
CA SER A 171 -10.19 -10.49 7.47
C SER A 171 -10.97 -9.44 6.68
N LYS A 172 -10.24 -8.53 6.05
CA LYS A 172 -10.77 -7.49 5.17
C LYS A 172 -10.08 -7.54 3.83
N MET A 173 -10.88 -7.53 2.78
CA MET A 173 -10.37 -7.56 1.41
C MET A 173 -10.67 -6.25 0.71
N LYS A 174 -9.81 -5.90 -0.21
CA LYS A 174 -9.95 -4.77 -1.10
C LYS A 174 -10.14 -5.29 -2.52
N ILE A 175 -11.21 -4.88 -3.17
CA ILE A 175 -11.44 -5.17 -4.57
C ILE A 175 -11.04 -3.94 -5.37
N LYS A 176 -10.29 -4.16 -6.44
CA LYS A 176 -9.82 -3.13 -7.37
C LYS A 176 -10.48 -3.33 -8.74
N PRO A 177 -11.69 -2.77 -8.98
CA PRO A 177 -12.26 -2.72 -10.31
C PRO A 177 -11.42 -1.83 -11.24
N GLU A 178 -11.17 -2.31 -12.46
CA GLU A 178 -10.51 -1.57 -13.53
C GLU A 178 -11.55 -0.83 -14.37
N ILE A 179 -11.58 0.48 -14.25
CA ILE A 179 -12.56 1.34 -14.90
C ILE A 179 -11.90 2.03 -16.10
N SER A 180 -12.55 1.98 -17.26
CA SER A 180 -12.05 2.63 -18.46
C SER A 180 -11.99 4.16 -18.31
N GLU A 181 -11.06 4.82 -19.01
CA GLU A 181 -10.92 6.27 -19.04
C GLU A 181 -12.24 6.97 -19.45
N GLY A 182 -13.05 6.36 -20.32
CA GLY A 182 -14.32 6.91 -20.76
C GLY A 182 -15.41 6.94 -19.68
N ASP A 183 -15.30 6.11 -18.65
CA ASP A 183 -16.32 5.96 -17.61
C ASP A 183 -15.88 6.46 -16.23
N ILE A 184 -14.57 6.66 -16.01
CA ILE A 184 -14.02 7.07 -14.71
C ILE A 184 -14.63 8.38 -14.18
N THR A 185 -14.95 9.32 -15.07
CA THR A 185 -15.57 10.60 -14.70
C THR A 185 -16.96 10.48 -14.09
N LYS A 186 -17.64 9.35 -14.34
CA LYS A 186 -18.98 9.03 -13.82
C LYS A 186 -18.93 8.30 -12.47
N VAL A 187 -17.76 7.74 -12.11
CA VAL A 187 -17.55 6.95 -10.92
C VAL A 187 -17.07 7.83 -9.77
N LYS A 188 -17.71 7.70 -8.62
CA LYS A 188 -17.40 8.50 -7.41
C LYS A 188 -17.45 7.63 -6.17
N ALA A 189 -16.69 8.03 -5.15
CA ALA A 189 -16.78 7.43 -3.81
C ALA A 189 -18.22 7.49 -3.28
N GLY A 190 -18.64 6.45 -2.58
CA GLY A 190 -19.97 6.30 -2.02
C GLY A 190 -21.01 5.69 -2.96
N GLN A 191 -20.69 5.39 -4.23
CA GLN A 191 -21.60 4.67 -5.13
C GLN A 191 -21.69 3.20 -4.76
N GLU A 192 -22.89 2.63 -4.93
CA GLU A 192 -23.12 1.19 -4.72
C GLU A 192 -22.45 0.35 -5.80
N VAL A 193 -21.78 -0.70 -5.36
CA VAL A 193 -21.17 -1.72 -6.21
C VAL A 193 -21.73 -3.08 -5.82
N SER A 194 -22.15 -3.85 -6.80
CA SER A 194 -22.37 -5.28 -6.65
C SER A 194 -21.35 -6.03 -7.47
N PHE A 195 -20.78 -7.09 -6.91
CA PHE A 195 -19.80 -7.89 -7.62
C PHE A 195 -19.99 -9.38 -7.38
N THR A 196 -19.51 -10.17 -8.31
CA THR A 196 -19.41 -11.61 -8.22
C THR A 196 -17.97 -12.04 -8.44
N ILE A 197 -17.58 -13.20 -7.90
CA ILE A 197 -16.29 -13.82 -8.18
C ILE A 197 -16.45 -14.81 -9.34
N LEU A 198 -15.41 -14.91 -10.16
CA LEU A 198 -15.45 -15.78 -11.34
C LEU A 198 -15.70 -17.26 -10.98
N SER A 199 -15.30 -17.70 -9.79
CA SER A 199 -15.52 -19.06 -9.29
C SER A 199 -16.95 -19.32 -8.82
N ASP A 200 -17.70 -18.27 -8.46
CA ASP A 200 -19.11 -18.34 -8.02
C ASP A 200 -19.86 -17.10 -8.51
N SER A 201 -20.49 -17.23 -9.67
CA SER A 201 -21.32 -16.19 -10.28
C SER A 201 -22.74 -16.09 -9.67
N GLN A 202 -23.12 -17.01 -8.79
CA GLN A 202 -24.45 -17.01 -8.16
C GLN A 202 -24.50 -16.12 -6.92
N THR A 203 -23.40 -16.05 -6.19
CA THR A 203 -23.31 -15.24 -4.98
C THR A 203 -22.94 -13.80 -5.33
N VAL A 204 -23.87 -12.88 -5.09
CA VAL A 204 -23.68 -11.45 -5.34
C VAL A 204 -23.28 -10.77 -4.03
N TYR A 205 -22.12 -10.16 -4.01
CA TYR A 205 -21.64 -9.35 -2.91
C TYR A 205 -22.01 -7.88 -3.15
N HIS A 206 -22.37 -7.18 -2.08
CA HIS A 206 -22.72 -5.77 -2.13
C HIS A 206 -21.76 -4.95 -1.26
N SER A 207 -21.29 -3.85 -1.79
CA SER A 207 -20.46 -2.91 -1.07
C SER A 207 -20.59 -1.50 -1.67
N VAL A 208 -19.74 -0.58 -1.23
CA VAL A 208 -19.68 0.78 -1.75
C VAL A 208 -18.25 1.10 -2.17
N ILE A 209 -18.11 2.01 -3.14
CA ILE A 209 -16.80 2.53 -3.51
C ILE A 209 -16.27 3.39 -2.38
N ASP A 210 -15.12 3.01 -1.82
CA ASP A 210 -14.42 3.76 -0.80
C ASP A 210 -13.68 4.95 -1.42
N SER A 211 -12.92 4.70 -2.47
CA SER A 211 -12.14 5.73 -3.15
C SER A 211 -11.91 5.39 -4.62
N VAL A 212 -11.53 6.38 -5.41
CA VAL A 212 -11.12 6.24 -6.80
C VAL A 212 -9.70 6.77 -6.92
N ASP A 213 -8.81 5.99 -7.51
CA ASP A 213 -7.41 6.36 -7.64
C ASP A 213 -7.25 7.53 -8.64
N PRO A 214 -6.44 8.54 -8.30
CA PRO A 214 -6.23 9.70 -9.17
C PRO A 214 -5.31 9.41 -10.36
N ALA A 215 -4.57 8.30 -10.33
CA ALA A 215 -3.62 7.89 -11.37
C ALA A 215 -4.13 6.64 -12.11
N ASN A 216 -3.65 6.47 -13.34
CA ASN A 216 -3.96 5.27 -14.11
C ASN A 216 -3.27 4.02 -13.52
N THR A 217 -3.73 2.83 -13.91
CA THR A 217 -3.24 1.53 -13.39
C THR A 217 -1.74 1.37 -13.57
N THR A 218 -1.18 1.77 -14.73
CA THR A 218 0.27 1.70 -15.02
C THR A 218 1.12 2.53 -14.06
N THR A 219 0.62 3.69 -13.62
CA THR A 219 1.32 4.56 -12.67
C THR A 219 1.16 4.05 -11.24
N SER A 220 -0.02 3.58 -10.87
CA SER A 220 -0.32 3.05 -9.54
C SER A 220 0.47 1.78 -9.25
N ASP A 221 0.60 0.87 -10.22
CA ASP A 221 1.34 -0.39 -10.07
C ASP A 221 2.87 -0.21 -10.10
N SER A 222 3.37 0.84 -10.77
CA SER A 222 4.81 1.14 -10.84
C SER A 222 5.41 1.57 -9.48
N SER A 223 4.59 1.97 -8.52
CA SER A 223 5.05 2.35 -7.19
C SER A 223 5.42 1.16 -6.29
N SER A 224 4.98 -0.05 -6.64
CA SER A 224 5.18 -1.27 -5.83
C SER A 224 6.35 -2.15 -6.28
N THR A 225 6.94 -1.91 -7.46
CA THR A 225 8.05 -2.75 -7.93
C THR A 225 9.04 -1.91 -8.73
N SER A 226 10.21 -1.62 -8.15
CA SER A 226 11.35 -1.03 -8.85
C SER A 226 12.01 -2.06 -9.78
N SER A 227 11.32 -2.46 -10.83
CA SER A 227 11.92 -3.18 -11.96
C SER A 227 11.82 -2.29 -13.20
N LEU A 228 12.90 -1.57 -13.46
CA LEU A 228 13.21 -0.95 -14.73
C LEU A 228 13.34 -2.05 -15.80
N SER A 229 12.21 -2.50 -16.30
CA SER A 229 12.15 -3.21 -17.57
C SER A 229 11.64 -2.21 -18.60
N SER A 230 12.57 -1.45 -19.16
CA SER A 230 12.35 -0.67 -20.37
C SER A 230 12.12 -1.63 -21.55
N SER A 231 10.90 -2.10 -21.71
CA SER A 231 10.42 -2.60 -22.99
C SER A 231 9.49 -1.56 -23.58
N SER A 232 10.07 -0.69 -24.41
CA SER A 232 9.36 0.18 -25.32
C SER A 232 8.66 -0.66 -26.40
N SER A 233 7.51 -1.23 -26.08
CA SER A 233 6.53 -1.62 -27.06
C SER A 233 5.41 -0.57 -27.00
N SER A 234 5.38 0.30 -28.00
CA SER A 234 4.28 1.25 -28.26
C SER A 234 3.04 0.51 -28.75
N THR A 235 2.48 -0.35 -27.92
CA THR A 235 1.11 -0.80 -28.06
C THR A 235 0.26 0.22 -27.31
N THR A 236 -0.65 0.85 -28.02
CA THR A 236 -1.70 1.69 -27.44
C THR A 236 -2.57 0.81 -26.55
N SER A 237 -2.12 0.54 -25.32
CA SER A 237 -2.92 -0.17 -24.32
C SER A 237 -4.04 0.74 -23.85
N ALA A 238 -5.23 0.19 -23.69
CA ALA A 238 -6.35 0.91 -23.10
C ALA A 238 -5.98 1.43 -21.70
N ILE A 239 -6.39 2.66 -21.40
CA ILE A 239 -6.10 3.29 -20.12
C ILE A 239 -7.24 2.96 -19.15
N TYR A 240 -6.85 2.44 -17.98
CA TYR A 240 -7.75 2.11 -16.89
C TYR A 240 -7.36 2.84 -15.61
N TYR A 241 -8.33 3.02 -14.72
CA TYR A 241 -8.18 3.56 -13.38
C TYR A 241 -8.75 2.61 -12.37
N TYR A 242 -8.15 2.53 -11.18
CA TYR A 242 -8.68 1.71 -10.10
C TYR A 242 -9.72 2.48 -9.28
N ALA A 243 -10.80 1.81 -8.93
CA ALA A 243 -11.59 2.15 -7.77
C ALA A 243 -11.28 1.15 -6.65
N ASN A 244 -11.41 1.57 -5.40
CA ASN A 244 -11.17 0.74 -4.24
C ASN A 244 -12.51 0.44 -3.56
N VAL A 245 -12.79 -0.84 -3.37
CA VAL A 245 -14.01 -1.31 -2.71
C VAL A 245 -13.59 -2.20 -1.54
N LEU A 246 -14.00 -1.84 -0.32
CA LEU A 246 -13.68 -2.60 0.87
C LEU A 246 -14.81 -3.58 1.21
N ILE A 247 -14.45 -4.79 1.58
CA ILE A 247 -15.40 -5.82 2.02
C ILE A 247 -14.83 -6.66 3.16
N ASP A 248 -15.67 -7.00 4.13
CA ASP A 248 -15.32 -7.93 5.19
C ASP A 248 -15.35 -9.37 4.66
N ASN A 249 -14.40 -10.19 5.08
CA ASN A 249 -14.23 -11.58 4.64
C ASN A 249 -14.20 -12.55 5.83
N PRO A 250 -15.29 -12.67 6.62
CA PRO A 250 -15.32 -13.47 7.84
C PRO A 250 -15.10 -14.97 7.55
N ASP A 251 -15.63 -15.46 6.46
CA ASP A 251 -15.57 -16.88 6.08
C ASP A 251 -14.31 -17.22 5.26
N ARG A 252 -13.45 -16.22 4.98
CA ARG A 252 -12.24 -16.37 4.14
C ARG A 252 -12.50 -17.00 2.77
N THR A 253 -13.68 -16.80 2.25
CA THR A 253 -14.08 -17.27 0.91
C THR A 253 -13.34 -16.50 -0.18
N LEU A 254 -13.15 -15.19 0.01
CA LEU A 254 -12.37 -14.35 -0.88
C LEU A 254 -10.90 -14.57 -0.64
N ARG A 255 -10.16 -14.84 -1.73
CA ARG A 255 -8.70 -15.04 -1.69
C ARG A 255 -8.02 -13.99 -2.56
N ILE A 256 -6.80 -13.63 -2.18
CA ILE A 256 -5.95 -12.70 -2.95
C ILE A 256 -5.73 -13.27 -4.35
N GLY A 257 -5.82 -12.40 -5.36
CA GLY A 257 -5.64 -12.76 -6.77
C GLY A 257 -6.91 -13.30 -7.46
N MET A 258 -8.06 -13.42 -6.75
CA MET A 258 -9.31 -13.77 -7.41
C MET A 258 -9.78 -12.65 -8.32
N THR A 259 -10.34 -13.02 -9.49
CA THR A 259 -10.95 -12.08 -10.42
C THR A 259 -12.42 -11.86 -10.04
N THR A 260 -12.84 -10.61 -10.09
CA THR A 260 -14.22 -10.18 -9.82
C THR A 260 -14.82 -9.50 -11.05
N GLU A 261 -16.13 -9.69 -11.22
CA GLU A 261 -16.94 -8.91 -12.16
C GLU A 261 -17.78 -7.91 -11.35
N ASN A 262 -17.50 -6.63 -11.55
CA ASN A 262 -18.05 -5.54 -10.74
C ASN A 262 -19.08 -4.75 -11.54
N ASN A 263 -20.26 -4.58 -10.97
CA ASN A 263 -21.34 -3.77 -11.52
C ASN A 263 -21.51 -2.52 -10.65
N ILE A 264 -21.08 -1.38 -11.16
CA ILE A 264 -21.09 -0.09 -10.46
C ILE A 264 -22.36 0.66 -10.87
N LYS A 265 -23.18 1.06 -9.89
CA LYS A 265 -24.37 1.89 -10.15
C LYS A 265 -23.97 3.35 -10.27
N ILE A 266 -23.88 3.84 -11.50
CA ILE A 266 -23.49 5.23 -11.79
C ILE A 266 -24.63 6.18 -11.49
N ALA A 267 -25.86 5.80 -11.82
CA ALA A 267 -27.06 6.59 -11.59
C ALA A 267 -28.28 5.68 -11.34
N ASN A 268 -29.23 6.17 -10.58
CA ASN A 268 -30.48 5.48 -10.31
C ASN A 268 -31.62 6.51 -10.37
N ALA A 269 -32.62 6.21 -11.18
CA ALA A 269 -33.85 6.97 -11.25
C ALA A 269 -35.02 6.04 -10.91
N LYS A 270 -35.86 6.40 -9.94
CA LYS A 270 -37.04 5.64 -9.53
C LYS A 270 -38.30 6.36 -9.98
N ASP A 271 -39.34 5.60 -10.32
CA ASP A 271 -40.67 6.13 -10.70
C ASP A 271 -40.61 7.11 -11.87
N VAL A 272 -39.82 6.76 -12.93
CA VAL A 272 -39.61 7.62 -14.10
C VAL A 272 -40.19 7.01 -15.37
N LEU A 273 -40.57 7.88 -16.31
CA LEU A 273 -41.01 7.45 -17.63
C LEU A 273 -39.83 6.94 -18.45
N LEU A 274 -39.92 5.74 -18.98
CA LEU A 274 -38.89 5.10 -19.78
C LEU A 274 -39.33 4.93 -21.23
N VAL A 275 -38.46 5.36 -22.14
CA VAL A 275 -38.65 5.19 -23.58
C VAL A 275 -37.49 4.42 -24.17
N SER A 276 -37.71 3.57 -25.17
CA SER A 276 -36.64 2.88 -25.88
C SER A 276 -35.70 3.89 -26.56
N ASN A 277 -34.38 3.63 -26.48
CA ASN A 277 -33.36 4.48 -27.12
C ASN A 277 -33.60 4.64 -28.63
N MET A 278 -34.20 3.61 -29.28
CA MET A 278 -34.53 3.64 -30.71
C MET A 278 -35.61 4.66 -31.08
N ALA A 279 -36.40 5.11 -30.11
CA ALA A 279 -37.48 6.07 -30.36
C ALA A 279 -37.00 7.52 -30.24
N ILE A 280 -35.80 7.76 -29.73
CA ILE A 280 -35.27 9.11 -29.51
C ILE A 280 -34.49 9.56 -30.73
N GLN A 281 -34.90 10.69 -31.29
CA GLN A 281 -34.24 11.33 -32.40
C GLN A 281 -33.55 12.63 -31.91
N LYS A 282 -32.29 12.79 -32.23
CA LYS A 282 -31.55 14.06 -31.95
C LYS A 282 -31.52 14.93 -33.19
N ARG A 283 -32.03 16.17 -33.07
CA ARG A 283 -31.97 17.19 -34.12
C ARG A 283 -31.55 18.53 -33.49
N ASP A 284 -30.58 19.19 -34.05
CA ASP A 284 -30.11 20.55 -33.62
C ASP A 284 -29.80 20.62 -32.10
N GLY A 285 -29.23 19.55 -31.54
CA GLY A 285 -28.87 19.47 -30.10
C GLY A 285 -30.04 19.20 -29.17
N LYS A 286 -31.26 19.06 -29.66
CA LYS A 286 -32.48 18.73 -28.91
C LYS A 286 -32.92 17.29 -29.17
N SER A 287 -33.59 16.71 -28.19
CA SER A 287 -34.12 15.35 -28.26
C SER A 287 -35.61 15.39 -28.57
N PHE A 288 -36.04 14.59 -29.55
CA PHE A 288 -37.43 14.46 -29.96
C PHE A 288 -37.88 13.00 -29.91
N VAL A 289 -39.14 12.81 -29.62
CA VAL A 289 -39.84 11.50 -29.68
C VAL A 289 -41.08 11.66 -30.51
N ASN A 290 -41.36 10.71 -31.43
CA ASN A 290 -42.57 10.68 -32.20
C ASN A 290 -43.69 10.02 -31.38
N VAL A 291 -44.64 10.80 -30.93
CA VAL A 291 -45.83 10.37 -30.22
C VAL A 291 -46.99 10.16 -31.21
N LEU A 292 -47.77 9.10 -31.01
CA LEU A 292 -48.93 8.85 -31.83
C LEU A 292 -50.13 9.65 -31.27
N ASN A 293 -50.66 10.61 -32.09
CA ASN A 293 -51.81 11.40 -31.71
C ASN A 293 -53.12 10.57 -31.84
N ASP A 294 -54.25 11.09 -31.39
CA ASP A 294 -55.59 10.43 -31.44
C ASP A 294 -56.02 10.10 -32.88
N LYS A 295 -55.41 10.67 -33.90
CA LYS A 295 -55.64 10.41 -35.32
C LYS A 295 -54.67 9.38 -35.91
N ASN A 296 -53.91 8.66 -35.07
CA ASN A 296 -52.85 7.74 -35.50
C ASN A 296 -51.75 8.36 -36.40
N GLN A 297 -51.47 9.63 -36.23
CA GLN A 297 -50.38 10.33 -36.95
C GLN A 297 -49.19 10.59 -36.03
N PRO A 298 -47.96 10.46 -36.55
CA PRO A 298 -46.76 10.76 -35.78
C PRO A 298 -46.60 12.25 -35.56
N GLU A 299 -46.50 12.67 -34.32
CA GLU A 299 -46.23 14.05 -33.90
C GLU A 299 -44.87 14.11 -33.22
N PRO A 300 -43.89 14.84 -33.77
CA PRO A 300 -42.61 15.00 -33.12
C PRO A 300 -42.74 15.94 -31.92
N ARG A 301 -42.42 15.46 -30.74
CA ARG A 301 -42.46 16.21 -29.49
C ARG A 301 -41.07 16.33 -28.89
N GLU A 302 -40.69 17.54 -28.52
CA GLU A 302 -39.43 17.82 -27.80
C GLU A 302 -39.51 17.23 -26.40
N VAL A 303 -38.49 16.49 -26.00
CA VAL A 303 -38.41 15.84 -24.69
C VAL A 303 -37.08 16.12 -24.02
N GLU A 304 -37.14 16.27 -22.72
CA GLU A 304 -35.94 16.36 -21.90
C GLU A 304 -35.54 14.98 -21.42
N ILE A 305 -34.34 14.53 -21.80
CA ILE A 305 -33.82 13.21 -21.44
C ILE A 305 -33.09 13.27 -20.10
N GLY A 306 -33.20 12.20 -19.31
CA GLY A 306 -32.48 12.01 -18.06
C GLY A 306 -31.41 10.93 -18.13
N VAL A 307 -31.45 9.98 -17.20
CA VAL A 307 -30.53 8.85 -17.16
C VAL A 307 -30.81 7.91 -18.34
N GLN A 308 -29.77 7.41 -18.96
CA GLN A 308 -29.84 6.50 -20.10
C GLN A 308 -29.05 5.23 -19.80
N ASN A 309 -29.62 4.08 -20.19
CA ASN A 309 -28.91 2.80 -20.26
C ASN A 309 -28.85 2.29 -21.71
N ASP A 310 -28.32 1.10 -21.94
CA ASP A 310 -28.15 0.53 -23.29
C ASP A 310 -29.45 0.37 -24.07
N PHE A 311 -30.60 0.25 -23.40
CA PHE A 311 -31.87 -0.04 -24.02
C PHE A 311 -32.91 1.06 -23.87
N LYS A 312 -32.90 1.77 -22.75
CA LYS A 312 -33.93 2.74 -22.35
C LYS A 312 -33.34 4.04 -21.86
N THR A 313 -34.06 5.12 -22.11
CA THR A 313 -33.76 6.47 -21.61
C THR A 313 -34.91 7.00 -20.78
N GLU A 314 -34.58 7.60 -19.66
CA GLU A 314 -35.51 8.36 -18.83
C GLU A 314 -35.95 9.62 -19.57
N ILE A 315 -37.26 9.91 -19.51
CA ILE A 315 -37.83 11.18 -19.96
C ILE A 315 -38.26 11.98 -18.73
N LYS A 316 -37.64 13.12 -18.51
CA LYS A 316 -37.95 14.04 -17.40
C LYS A 316 -39.16 14.91 -17.66
N SER A 317 -39.33 15.34 -18.92
CA SER A 317 -40.46 16.16 -19.33
C SER A 317 -40.77 15.99 -20.82
N GLY A 318 -41.99 16.28 -21.22
CA GLY A 318 -42.45 16.23 -22.62
C GLY A 318 -43.29 14.99 -22.98
N LEU A 319 -43.44 14.00 -22.10
CA LEU A 319 -44.33 12.82 -22.29
C LEU A 319 -45.17 12.58 -21.06
N ASN A 320 -46.37 11.98 -21.26
CA ASN A 320 -47.22 11.51 -20.17
C ASN A 320 -47.30 9.96 -20.16
N GLU A 321 -47.59 9.43 -18.98
CA GLU A 321 -47.79 7.98 -18.84
C GLU A 321 -48.94 7.49 -19.71
N GLY A 322 -48.70 6.39 -20.42
CA GLY A 322 -49.70 5.76 -21.32
C GLY A 322 -49.68 6.28 -22.76
N GLU A 323 -48.92 7.31 -23.11
CA GLU A 323 -48.76 7.77 -24.50
C GLU A 323 -48.02 6.72 -25.35
N LYS A 324 -48.47 6.53 -26.59
CA LYS A 324 -47.85 5.59 -27.53
C LYS A 324 -46.71 6.26 -28.29
N VAL A 325 -45.50 5.72 -28.14
CA VAL A 325 -44.31 6.19 -28.80
C VAL A 325 -43.91 5.29 -29.96
N ILE A 326 -43.54 5.87 -31.08
CA ILE A 326 -43.16 5.13 -32.28
C ILE A 326 -41.65 4.82 -32.20
N VAL A 327 -41.32 3.53 -32.18
CA VAL A 327 -39.93 3.05 -32.03
C VAL A 327 -39.18 2.98 -33.36
N SER A 328 -39.89 2.74 -34.49
CA SER A 328 -39.31 2.77 -35.82
C SER A 328 -40.36 3.19 -36.86
N GLN A 329 -39.98 4.07 -37.81
CA GLN A 329 -40.74 4.25 -39.02
C GLN A 329 -40.15 3.31 -40.08
N VAL A 330 -40.92 2.34 -40.53
CA VAL A 330 -40.63 1.68 -41.81
C VAL A 330 -40.82 2.73 -42.89
N ALA A 331 -39.79 3.11 -43.59
CA ALA A 331 -39.90 3.99 -44.73
C ALA A 331 -40.78 3.30 -45.79
N ASN A 332 -42.05 3.72 -45.87
CA ASN A 332 -42.92 3.37 -47.01
C ASN A 332 -42.31 4.05 -48.26
N GLY A 333 -41.63 3.26 -49.09
CA GLY A 333 -41.27 3.77 -50.40
C GLY A 333 -39.88 3.42 -50.95
N GLU A 334 -39.26 2.32 -50.61
CA GLU A 334 -38.29 1.72 -51.54
C GLU A 334 -38.96 0.67 -52.39
N GLN A 335 -39.47 1.09 -53.57
CA GLN A 335 -39.71 0.20 -54.68
C GLN A 335 -38.36 -0.43 -55.05
N VAL A 336 -38.25 -1.74 -54.82
CA VAL A 336 -37.19 -2.55 -55.38
C VAL A 336 -37.20 -2.34 -56.89
N GLY A 337 -36.31 -1.47 -57.38
CA GLY A 337 -36.13 -1.25 -58.80
C GLY A 337 -35.71 -2.59 -59.43
N SER A 338 -36.60 -3.10 -60.32
CA SER A 338 -36.34 -4.24 -61.17
C SER A 338 -35.08 -3.94 -62.00
N MET A 339 -33.99 -4.63 -61.77
CA MET A 339 -32.83 -4.60 -62.68
C MET A 339 -33.28 -5.04 -64.08
N PRO A 340 -33.01 -4.31 -65.13
CA PRO A 340 -33.26 -4.74 -66.50
C PRO A 340 -32.30 -5.88 -66.82
N ARG A 341 -32.85 -7.02 -67.24
CA ARG A 341 -32.10 -8.17 -67.82
C ARG A 341 -31.42 -7.70 -69.08
N GLY A 342 -30.08 -7.55 -69.06
CA GLY A 342 -29.28 -7.40 -70.23
C GLY A 342 -29.37 -8.58 -71.19
N PRO A 343 -29.22 -8.36 -72.49
CA PRO A 343 -29.41 -9.39 -73.54
C PRO A 343 -28.30 -10.46 -73.46
N ARG A 344 -28.71 -11.73 -73.53
CA ARG A 344 -27.82 -12.86 -73.76
C ARG A 344 -27.20 -12.73 -75.13
N MET A 345 -25.87 -12.63 -75.26
CA MET A 345 -25.16 -12.96 -76.46
C MET A 345 -24.64 -14.41 -76.39
N PHE A 346 -24.77 -15.05 -77.51
CA PHE A 346 -24.39 -16.43 -77.79
C PHE A 346 -22.92 -16.73 -77.59
#